data_c6efa82f7b4aa4316cf86565a3cd1e16
#
_entry.id   c6efa82f7b4aa4316cf86565a3cd1e16
#
_cell.length_a   1.000
_cell.length_b   1.000
_cell.length_c   1.000
_cell.angle_alpha   90.00
_cell.angle_beta   90.00
_cell.angle_gamma   90.00
#
_symmetry.space_group_name_H-M   'P 1'
#
loop_
_entity.id
_entity.type
_entity.pdbx_description
1 polymer ?
#
loop_
_entity_poly.entity_id
_entity_poly.type
_entity_poly.pdbx_seq_one_letter_code
_entity_poly.pdbx_strand_id
1 'polypeptide(L)'
;MSVDEASPRLGPIPCRVVLVETHYAGNLGSVARIMRNMGLSDLWLVRPIAKRDDTQAIRMAVHAGDVLERAKIVDSLAEALAGCSQAAATAARVAGPVREIKKGFPREIIPAMAEIGTVDQPLAIVFGPEPSGLTTEDVALCHHLIKIPADHTYSSINLAQAVAICCYEMRLAWIARVPRP
;
A
#
# COMPACT_ATOMS: atom_id res chain seq x y z
N MET A 1 -21.11 13.84 20.14
CA MET A 1 -19.69 13.42 20.15
C MET A 1 -18.97 14.34 19.18
N SER A 2 -18.05 15.16 19.66
CA SER A 2 -17.23 16.01 18.79
C SER A 2 -16.25 15.12 18.01
N VAL A 3 -16.09 15.40 16.72
CA VAL A 3 -15.20 14.63 15.81
C VAL A 3 -13.72 14.71 16.25
N ASP A 4 -13.38 15.65 17.12
CA ASP A 4 -12.01 15.90 17.61
C ASP A 4 -11.48 14.88 18.65
N GLU A 5 -12.35 14.08 19.26
CA GLU A 5 -11.94 13.05 20.24
C GLU A 5 -11.56 11.70 19.61
N ALA A 6 -11.63 11.54 18.30
CA ALA A 6 -11.75 10.22 17.67
C ALA A 6 -10.49 9.66 17.03
N SER A 7 -9.32 10.28 17.16
CA SER A 7 -8.09 9.65 16.66
C SER A 7 -7.18 9.20 17.80
N PRO A 8 -7.31 7.97 18.28
CA PRO A 8 -6.39 7.46 19.28
C PRO A 8 -4.95 7.64 18.80
N ARG A 9 -4.04 8.07 19.68
CA ARG A 9 -2.61 8.10 19.39
C ARG A 9 -2.16 6.65 19.24
N LEU A 10 -2.21 6.17 18.01
CA LEU A 10 -1.76 4.83 17.65
C LEU A 10 -0.23 4.85 17.52
N GLY A 11 0.40 3.79 17.98
CA GLY A 11 1.78 3.51 17.59
C GLY A 11 1.92 3.35 16.07
N PRO A 12 3.14 3.22 15.55
CA PRO A 12 3.36 3.04 14.12
C PRO A 12 2.61 1.81 13.61
N ILE A 13 1.92 1.96 12.48
CA ILE A 13 1.25 0.84 11.80
C ILE A 13 2.33 0.03 11.07
N PRO A 14 2.56 -1.23 11.43
CA PRO A 14 3.61 -2.06 10.81
C PRO A 14 3.16 -2.57 9.44
N CYS A 15 3.02 -1.66 8.51
CA CYS A 15 2.63 -1.96 7.14
C CYS A 15 3.49 -1.16 6.15
N ARG A 16 4.18 -1.90 5.30
CA ARG A 16 4.97 -1.40 4.18
C ARG A 16 4.06 -1.21 2.96
N VAL A 17 4.14 -0.04 2.35
CA VAL A 17 3.57 0.21 1.03
C VAL A 17 4.67 0.03 -0.01
N VAL A 18 4.46 -0.87 -0.97
CA VAL A 18 5.42 -1.18 -2.03
C VAL A 18 4.84 -0.75 -3.36
N LEU A 19 5.54 0.13 -4.07
CA LEU A 19 5.19 0.57 -5.42
C LEU A 19 6.18 -0.01 -6.42
N VAL A 20 5.68 -0.78 -7.38
CA VAL A 20 6.50 -1.38 -8.44
C VAL A 20 6.43 -0.50 -9.67
N GLU A 21 7.59 -0.07 -10.18
CA GLU A 21 7.75 0.69 -11.43
C GLU A 21 6.77 1.87 -11.56
N THR A 22 6.59 2.65 -10.50
CA THR A 22 5.72 3.83 -10.52
C THR A 22 6.18 4.82 -11.58
N HIS A 23 5.27 5.19 -12.50
CA HIS A 23 5.57 6.02 -13.66
C HIS A 23 5.40 7.51 -13.39
N TYR A 24 4.39 7.90 -12.59
CA TYR A 24 4.00 9.31 -12.47
C TYR A 24 4.38 9.89 -11.11
N ALA A 25 5.23 10.91 -11.12
CA ALA A 25 5.70 11.60 -9.92
C ALA A 25 4.54 12.19 -9.07
N GLY A 26 3.47 12.65 -9.71
CA GLY A 26 2.28 13.13 -9.00
C GLY A 26 1.57 12.05 -8.19
N ASN A 27 1.54 10.81 -8.70
CA ASN A 27 1.01 9.67 -7.94
C ASN A 27 1.89 9.36 -6.73
N LEU A 28 3.22 9.36 -6.94
CA LEU A 28 4.19 9.10 -5.86
C LEU A 28 4.03 10.09 -4.70
N GLY A 29 3.92 11.38 -5.00
CA GLY A 29 3.68 12.41 -3.99
C GLY A 29 2.32 12.25 -3.31
N SER A 30 1.27 11.94 -4.07
CA SER A 30 -0.07 11.69 -3.53
C SER A 30 -0.09 10.47 -2.60
N VAL A 31 0.64 9.40 -2.95
CA VAL A 31 0.80 8.22 -2.10
C VAL A 31 1.46 8.57 -0.78
N ALA A 32 2.56 9.32 -0.80
CA ALA A 32 3.22 9.77 0.42
C ALA A 32 2.27 10.54 1.35
N ARG A 33 1.47 11.45 0.80
CA ARG A 33 0.45 12.19 1.55
C ARG A 33 -0.62 11.28 2.14
N ILE A 34 -1.14 10.32 1.36
CA ILE A 34 -2.13 9.34 1.82
C ILE A 34 -1.56 8.50 2.98
N MET A 35 -0.35 7.98 2.83
CA MET A 35 0.32 7.22 3.88
C MET A 35 0.41 8.02 5.18
N ARG A 36 0.87 9.29 5.11
CA ARG A 36 0.96 10.17 6.27
C ARG A 36 -0.40 10.39 6.94
N ASN A 37 -1.45 10.65 6.15
CA ASN A 37 -2.82 10.83 6.65
C ASN A 37 -3.32 9.59 7.41
N MET A 38 -2.95 8.40 6.95
CA MET A 38 -3.39 7.13 7.53
C MET A 38 -2.43 6.57 8.59
N GLY A 39 -1.33 7.27 8.89
CA GLY A 39 -0.36 6.89 9.92
C GLY A 39 0.63 5.81 9.48
N LEU A 40 0.86 5.68 8.17
CA LEU A 40 1.88 4.82 7.58
C LEU A 40 3.10 5.66 7.15
N SER A 41 4.29 5.05 7.17
CA SER A 41 5.53 5.75 6.80
C SER A 41 6.56 4.86 6.08
N ASP A 42 6.39 3.53 6.05
CA ASP A 42 7.35 2.62 5.41
C ASP A 42 7.03 2.45 3.92
N LEU A 43 7.59 3.34 3.09
CA LEU A 43 7.44 3.36 1.64
C LEU A 43 8.63 2.70 0.96
N TRP A 44 8.36 1.75 0.07
CA TRP A 44 9.37 1.08 -0.75
C TRP A 44 9.03 1.22 -2.23
N LEU A 45 10.06 1.51 -3.03
CA LEU A 45 9.97 1.75 -4.45
C LEU A 45 10.82 0.71 -5.18
N VAL A 46 10.19 -0.16 -5.94
CA VAL A 46 10.87 -1.18 -6.74
C VAL A 46 11.06 -0.65 -8.15
N ARG A 47 12.29 -0.41 -8.57
CA ARG A 47 12.66 0.11 -9.91
C ARG A 47 11.78 1.30 -10.34
N PRO A 48 11.61 2.35 -9.53
CA PRO A 48 10.72 3.45 -9.87
C PRO A 48 11.19 4.19 -11.13
N ILE A 49 10.25 4.51 -12.03
CA ILE A 49 10.49 5.40 -13.18
C ILE A 49 10.39 6.85 -12.72
N ALA A 50 9.37 7.17 -11.90
CA ALA A 50 9.24 8.47 -11.26
C ALA A 50 10.31 8.67 -10.19
N LYS A 51 10.89 9.85 -10.13
CA LYS A 51 11.86 10.20 -9.09
C LYS A 51 11.15 10.77 -7.87
N ARG A 52 11.59 10.36 -6.66
CA ARG A 52 11.02 10.84 -5.39
C ARG A 52 11.30 12.33 -5.11
N ASP A 53 12.35 12.86 -5.72
CA ASP A 53 12.77 14.27 -5.66
C ASP A 53 12.23 15.13 -6.81
N ASP A 54 11.36 14.56 -7.66
CA ASP A 54 10.68 15.32 -8.71
C ASP A 54 9.80 16.42 -8.10
N THR A 55 9.83 17.59 -8.71
CA THR A 55 9.06 18.77 -8.26
C THR A 55 7.56 18.47 -8.11
N GLN A 56 6.99 17.63 -8.99
CA GLN A 56 5.60 17.26 -8.93
C GLN A 56 5.34 16.30 -7.76
N ALA A 57 6.27 15.37 -7.46
CA ALA A 57 6.15 14.50 -6.30
C ALA A 57 6.17 15.31 -5.00
N ILE A 58 7.13 16.21 -4.85
CA ILE A 58 7.26 17.09 -3.68
C ILE A 58 6.00 17.94 -3.50
N ARG A 59 5.51 18.56 -4.59
CA ARG A 59 4.31 19.41 -4.55
C ARG A 59 3.06 18.64 -4.14
N MET A 60 2.88 17.40 -4.63
CA MET A 60 1.72 16.57 -4.29
C MET A 60 1.81 15.95 -2.90
N ALA A 61 3.02 15.74 -2.38
CA ALA A 61 3.24 15.25 -1.01
C ALA A 61 2.86 16.29 0.06
N VAL A 62 2.91 17.59 -0.26
CA VAL A 62 2.60 18.72 0.66
C VAL A 62 3.50 18.63 1.92
N HIS A 63 2.94 18.25 3.07
CA HIS A 63 3.67 18.10 4.34
C HIS A 63 4.18 16.66 4.60
N ALA A 64 4.06 15.76 3.62
CA ALA A 64 4.51 14.38 3.73
C ALA A 64 5.83 14.12 2.96
N GLY A 65 6.65 15.14 2.76
CA GLY A 65 7.95 15.03 2.09
C GLY A 65 8.89 14.05 2.80
N ASP A 66 8.80 13.95 4.11
CA ASP A 66 9.58 13.01 4.91
C ASP A 66 9.34 11.53 4.55
N VAL A 67 8.14 11.18 4.06
CA VAL A 67 7.84 9.83 3.55
C VAL A 67 8.60 9.56 2.25
N LEU A 68 8.68 10.56 1.35
CA LEU A 68 9.44 10.45 0.10
C LEU A 68 10.95 10.36 0.38
N GLU A 69 11.47 11.19 1.27
CA GLU A 69 12.89 11.23 1.63
C GLU A 69 13.38 9.90 2.20
N ARG A 70 12.56 9.27 3.06
CA ARG A 70 12.87 7.98 3.71
C ARG A 70 12.52 6.78 2.84
N ALA A 71 11.85 6.96 1.70
CA ALA A 71 11.47 5.86 0.82
C ALA A 71 12.70 5.07 0.39
N LYS A 72 12.65 3.75 0.54
CA LYS A 72 13.72 2.84 0.13
C LYS A 72 13.53 2.46 -1.33
N ILE A 73 14.61 2.53 -2.10
CA ILE A 73 14.63 2.15 -3.51
C ILE A 73 15.39 0.83 -3.61
N VAL A 74 14.80 -0.14 -4.28
CA VAL A 74 15.33 -1.49 -4.44
C VAL A 74 15.16 -1.98 -5.88
N ASP A 75 15.91 -3.02 -6.26
CA ASP A 75 15.93 -3.53 -7.62
C ASP A 75 14.93 -4.67 -7.86
N SER A 76 14.37 -5.25 -6.80
CA SER A 76 13.43 -6.37 -6.93
C SER A 76 12.29 -6.32 -5.90
N LEU A 77 11.15 -6.90 -6.28
CA LEU A 77 10.02 -7.04 -5.36
C LEU A 77 10.38 -8.01 -4.21
N ALA A 78 11.15 -9.04 -4.48
CA ALA A 78 11.61 -9.98 -3.45
C ALA A 78 12.41 -9.25 -2.34
N GLU A 79 13.28 -8.31 -2.72
CA GLU A 79 14.03 -7.47 -1.79
C GLU A 79 13.08 -6.56 -0.98
N ALA A 80 12.09 -5.95 -1.64
CA ALA A 80 11.10 -5.12 -0.97
C ALA A 80 10.24 -5.91 0.03
N LEU A 81 10.02 -7.21 -0.19
CA LEU A 81 9.24 -8.08 0.68
C LEU A 81 10.05 -8.76 1.77
N ALA A 82 11.38 -8.67 1.72
CA ALA A 82 12.24 -9.28 2.73
C ALA A 82 11.89 -8.77 4.14
N GLY A 83 11.75 -9.70 5.09
CA GLY A 83 11.40 -9.42 6.48
C GLY A 83 9.92 -9.12 6.72
N CYS A 84 9.07 -9.11 5.69
CA CYS A 84 7.62 -8.99 5.88
C CYS A 84 7.01 -10.34 6.29
N SER A 85 6.07 -10.32 7.25
CA SER A 85 5.34 -11.52 7.68
C SER A 85 4.36 -12.00 6.61
N GLN A 86 3.69 -11.07 5.96
CA GLN A 86 2.78 -11.33 4.84
C GLN A 86 2.79 -10.20 3.84
N ALA A 87 2.48 -10.54 2.59
CA ALA A 87 2.33 -9.59 1.49
C ALA A 87 1.01 -9.81 0.74
N ALA A 88 0.36 -8.73 0.35
CA ALA A 88 -0.80 -8.74 -0.51
C ALA A 88 -0.52 -7.93 -1.79
N ALA A 89 -0.70 -8.55 -2.95
CA ALA A 89 -0.72 -7.89 -4.24
C ALA A 89 -2.07 -7.19 -4.46
N THR A 90 -2.09 -6.04 -5.11
CA THR A 90 -3.33 -5.39 -5.58
C THR A 90 -3.42 -5.52 -7.09
N ALA A 91 -4.54 -6.01 -7.62
CA ALA A 91 -4.73 -6.10 -9.05
C ALA A 91 -6.21 -6.00 -9.43
N ALA A 92 -6.49 -5.27 -10.51
CA ALA A 92 -7.82 -5.27 -11.12
C ALA A 92 -8.07 -6.57 -11.90
N ARG A 93 -7.03 -7.08 -12.57
CA ARG A 93 -7.01 -8.34 -13.33
C ARG A 93 -5.66 -9.02 -13.13
N VAL A 94 -5.65 -10.33 -13.10
CA VAL A 94 -4.42 -11.13 -13.15
C VAL A 94 -4.49 -11.95 -14.44
N ALA A 95 -3.48 -11.80 -15.28
CA ALA A 95 -3.35 -12.56 -16.52
C ALA A 95 -2.71 -13.92 -16.23
N GLY A 96 -3.36 -15.00 -16.61
CA GLY A 96 -2.81 -16.36 -16.49
C GLY A 96 -3.07 -17.06 -15.15
N PRO A 97 -2.62 -18.33 -15.04
CA PRO A 97 -2.78 -19.13 -13.85
C PRO A 97 -1.85 -18.61 -12.76
N VAL A 98 -2.42 -18.13 -11.67
CA VAL A 98 -1.69 -17.77 -10.45
C VAL A 98 -1.82 -18.94 -9.48
N ARG A 99 -0.73 -19.25 -8.76
CA ARG A 99 -0.76 -20.14 -7.60
C ARG A 99 -2.02 -19.90 -6.78
N GLU A 100 -2.55 -20.93 -6.16
CA GLU A 100 -3.70 -20.82 -5.26
C GLU A 100 -3.35 -19.89 -4.09
N ILE A 101 -3.76 -18.61 -4.20
CA ILE A 101 -3.59 -17.59 -3.18
C ILE A 101 -4.97 -17.10 -2.74
N LYS A 102 -5.08 -16.69 -1.48
CA LYS A 102 -6.33 -16.15 -0.96
C LYS A 102 -6.66 -14.83 -1.65
N LYS A 103 -7.84 -14.76 -2.29
CA LYS A 103 -8.35 -13.59 -2.98
C LYS A 103 -9.50 -12.98 -2.19
N GLY A 104 -9.59 -11.65 -2.17
CA GLY A 104 -10.70 -10.97 -1.50
C GLY A 104 -10.65 -9.46 -1.68
N PHE A 105 -11.61 -8.78 -1.08
CA PHE A 105 -11.66 -7.33 -1.05
C PHE A 105 -10.74 -6.75 0.04
N PRO A 106 -10.36 -5.46 -0.03
CA PRO A 106 -9.50 -4.82 0.97
C PRO A 106 -10.00 -5.06 2.41
N ARG A 107 -11.30 -4.88 2.66
CA ARG A 107 -11.93 -5.07 3.98
C ARG A 107 -11.98 -6.50 4.51
N GLU A 108 -11.69 -7.48 3.66
CA GLU A 108 -11.64 -8.91 4.05
C GLU A 108 -10.19 -9.34 4.30
N ILE A 109 -9.28 -8.93 3.43
CA ILE A 109 -7.87 -9.35 3.46
C ILE A 109 -7.08 -8.56 4.49
N ILE A 110 -7.21 -7.22 4.48
CA ILE A 110 -6.36 -6.34 5.29
C ILE A 110 -6.55 -6.55 6.80
N PRO A 111 -7.77 -6.65 7.35
CA PRO A 111 -7.95 -6.94 8.77
C PRO A 111 -7.33 -8.27 9.20
N ALA A 112 -7.50 -9.33 8.38
CA ALA A 112 -6.91 -10.63 8.68
C ALA A 112 -5.37 -10.59 8.68
N MET A 113 -4.75 -9.83 7.76
CA MET A 113 -3.30 -9.59 7.76
C MET A 113 -2.88 -8.77 8.98
N ALA A 114 -3.66 -7.75 9.35
CA ALA A 114 -3.34 -6.87 10.48
C ALA A 114 -3.20 -7.61 11.80
N GLU A 115 -3.87 -8.76 11.98
CA GLU A 115 -3.73 -9.61 13.16
C GLU A 115 -2.32 -10.21 13.32
N ILE A 116 -1.58 -10.34 12.20
CA ILE A 116 -0.29 -11.06 12.16
C ILE A 116 0.89 -10.09 12.17
N GLY A 117 0.75 -8.92 11.55
CA GLY A 117 1.84 -7.95 11.40
C GLY A 117 2.35 -7.39 12.72
N THR A 118 3.67 -7.33 12.86
CA THR A 118 4.38 -6.71 14.00
C THR A 118 5.39 -5.68 13.49
N VAL A 119 5.95 -4.88 14.41
CA VAL A 119 6.98 -3.89 14.06
C VAL A 119 8.22 -4.56 13.47
N ASP A 120 8.61 -5.73 13.98
CA ASP A 120 9.80 -6.47 13.52
C ASP A 120 9.53 -7.25 12.22
N GLN A 121 8.27 -7.61 11.99
CA GLN A 121 7.81 -8.33 10.79
C GLN A 121 6.58 -7.63 10.20
N PRO A 122 6.76 -6.51 9.51
CA PRO A 122 5.65 -5.73 8.98
C PRO A 122 4.88 -6.50 7.90
N LEU A 123 3.68 -6.06 7.63
CA LEU A 123 2.91 -6.43 6.46
C LEU A 123 3.42 -5.69 5.23
N ALA A 124 3.12 -6.19 4.04
CA ALA A 124 3.32 -5.44 2.80
C ALA A 124 2.04 -5.41 1.95
N ILE A 125 1.74 -4.25 1.37
CA ILE A 125 0.73 -4.11 0.32
C ILE A 125 1.43 -3.61 -0.93
N VAL A 126 1.32 -4.38 -2.02
CA VAL A 126 2.06 -4.19 -3.26
C VAL A 126 1.14 -3.65 -4.34
N PHE A 127 1.57 -2.57 -4.97
CA PHE A 127 0.87 -1.91 -6.06
C PHE A 127 1.75 -1.91 -7.31
N GLY A 128 1.17 -2.23 -8.45
CA GLY A 128 1.88 -2.29 -9.73
C GLY A 128 1.96 -0.96 -10.46
N PRO A 129 2.71 -0.94 -11.56
CA PRO A 129 2.81 0.21 -12.45
C PRO A 129 1.45 0.59 -13.04
N GLU A 130 1.23 1.90 -13.21
CA GLU A 130 -0.05 2.44 -13.64
C GLU A 130 -0.51 1.92 -15.02
N PRO A 131 0.37 1.70 -16.02
CA PRO A 131 -0.07 1.24 -17.31
C PRO A 131 -0.45 -0.25 -17.37
N SER A 132 0.23 -1.11 -16.62
CA SER A 132 0.15 -2.57 -16.81
C SER A 132 -0.35 -3.33 -15.57
N GLY A 133 -0.23 -2.74 -14.37
CA GLY A 133 -0.43 -3.47 -13.11
C GLY A 133 0.72 -4.43 -12.81
N LEU A 134 0.58 -5.25 -11.78
CA LEU A 134 1.55 -6.27 -11.38
C LEU A 134 1.58 -7.42 -12.38
N THR A 135 2.77 -7.98 -12.61
CA THR A 135 2.94 -9.20 -13.40
C THR A 135 2.44 -10.42 -12.62
N THR A 136 2.28 -11.55 -13.31
CA THR A 136 1.92 -12.83 -12.67
C THR A 136 3.01 -13.26 -11.68
N GLU A 137 4.27 -13.01 -12.02
CA GLU A 137 5.45 -13.29 -11.20
C GLU A 137 5.44 -12.45 -9.92
N ASP A 138 5.12 -11.15 -10.01
CA ASP A 138 4.99 -10.26 -8.85
C ASP A 138 3.88 -10.75 -7.91
N VAL A 139 2.73 -11.12 -8.48
CA VAL A 139 1.60 -11.66 -7.70
C VAL A 139 1.97 -12.97 -7.03
N ALA A 140 2.76 -13.84 -7.68
CA ALA A 140 3.19 -15.13 -7.13
C ALA A 140 4.13 -15.00 -5.92
N LEU A 141 4.78 -13.85 -5.74
CA LEU A 141 5.57 -13.54 -4.54
C LEU A 141 4.71 -13.15 -3.32
N CYS A 142 3.42 -12.89 -3.52
CA CYS A 142 2.51 -12.46 -2.47
C CYS A 142 1.69 -13.64 -1.89
N HIS A 143 1.20 -13.47 -0.68
CA HIS A 143 0.35 -14.45 0.02
C HIS A 143 -1.13 -14.25 -0.30
N HIS A 144 -1.52 -13.02 -0.62
CA HIS A 144 -2.89 -12.60 -0.87
C HIS A 144 -3.01 -11.77 -2.13
N LEU A 145 -4.20 -11.80 -2.73
CA LEU A 145 -4.58 -10.91 -3.83
C LEU A 145 -5.77 -10.06 -3.41
N ILE A 146 -5.57 -8.76 -3.33
CA ILE A 146 -6.61 -7.77 -3.06
C ILE A 146 -7.19 -7.29 -4.39
N LYS A 147 -8.50 -7.41 -4.54
CA LYS A 147 -9.26 -6.82 -5.63
C LYS A 147 -10.14 -5.69 -5.08
N ILE A 148 -9.87 -4.47 -5.49
CA ILE A 148 -10.73 -3.34 -5.14
C ILE A 148 -11.97 -3.43 -6.03
N PRO A 149 -13.20 -3.51 -5.46
CA PRO A 149 -14.42 -3.55 -6.25
C PRO A 149 -14.62 -2.20 -6.96
N ALA A 150 -14.67 -2.26 -8.29
CA ALA A 150 -14.95 -1.13 -9.16
C ALA A 150 -16.02 -1.52 -10.17
N ASP A 151 -16.62 -0.55 -10.83
CA ASP A 151 -17.59 -0.80 -11.89
C ASP A 151 -16.95 -1.64 -13.00
N HIS A 152 -17.69 -2.62 -13.54
CA HIS A 152 -17.18 -3.54 -14.54
C HIS A 152 -16.85 -2.86 -15.88
N THR A 153 -17.47 -1.71 -16.17
CA THR A 153 -17.22 -0.91 -17.39
C THR A 153 -15.98 -0.04 -17.24
N TYR A 154 -15.59 0.31 -15.99
CA TYR A 154 -14.44 1.16 -15.70
C TYR A 154 -13.71 0.68 -14.45
N SER A 155 -12.98 -0.41 -14.58
CA SER A 155 -12.32 -1.10 -13.44
C SER A 155 -10.93 -0.60 -13.12
N SER A 156 -10.35 0.29 -13.94
CA SER A 156 -9.04 0.86 -13.68
C SER A 156 -9.12 1.97 -12.64
N ILE A 157 -8.47 1.79 -11.51
CA ILE A 157 -8.39 2.76 -10.41
C ILE A 157 -7.00 3.40 -10.45
N ASN A 158 -6.93 4.72 -10.31
CA ASN A 158 -5.66 5.43 -10.18
C ASN A 158 -4.84 4.87 -9.01
N LEU A 159 -3.49 4.80 -9.16
CA LEU A 159 -2.58 4.24 -8.16
C LEU A 159 -2.79 4.87 -6.76
N ALA A 160 -2.80 6.19 -6.67
CA ALA A 160 -2.95 6.87 -5.39
C ALA A 160 -4.34 6.59 -4.76
N GLN A 161 -5.39 6.48 -5.57
CA GLN A 161 -6.73 6.10 -5.09
C GLN A 161 -6.75 4.66 -4.57
N ALA A 162 -6.12 3.72 -5.26
CA ALA A 162 -6.00 2.33 -4.80
C ALA A 162 -5.23 2.24 -3.47
N VAL A 163 -4.13 2.99 -3.35
CA VAL A 163 -3.37 3.11 -2.09
C VAL A 163 -4.24 3.71 -0.98
N ALA A 164 -5.05 4.74 -1.28
CA ALA A 164 -5.93 5.37 -0.29
C ALA A 164 -6.92 4.38 0.29
N ILE A 165 -7.57 3.57 -0.55
CA ILE A 165 -8.54 2.55 -0.12
C ILE A 165 -7.86 1.52 0.79
N CYS A 166 -6.72 0.99 0.38
CA CYS A 166 -6.01 -0.02 1.17
C CYS A 166 -5.46 0.54 2.49
N CYS A 167 -4.87 1.74 2.47
CA CYS A 167 -4.36 2.39 3.67
C CYS A 167 -5.50 2.76 4.65
N TYR A 168 -6.67 3.13 4.15
CA TYR A 168 -7.85 3.39 4.97
C TYR A 168 -8.33 2.13 5.70
N GLU A 169 -8.47 1.00 5.00
CA GLU A 169 -8.85 -0.28 5.62
C GLU A 169 -7.77 -0.74 6.64
N MET A 170 -6.49 -0.53 6.34
CA MET A 170 -5.40 -0.81 7.28
C MET A 170 -5.51 0.07 8.54
N ARG A 171 -5.80 1.37 8.38
CA ARG A 171 -6.02 2.30 9.51
C ARG A 171 -7.18 1.84 10.37
N LEU A 172 -8.32 1.46 9.78
CA LEU A 172 -9.49 0.95 10.51
C LEU A 172 -9.17 -0.34 11.27
N ALA A 173 -8.51 -1.30 10.61
CA ALA A 173 -8.09 -2.56 11.24
C ALA A 173 -7.17 -2.29 12.43
N TRP A 174 -6.23 -1.33 12.31
CA TRP A 174 -5.32 -0.98 13.39
C TRP A 174 -6.02 -0.30 14.56
N ILE A 175 -6.96 0.62 14.30
CA ILE A 175 -7.78 1.26 15.35
C ILE A 175 -8.58 0.22 16.12
N ALA A 176 -9.12 -0.79 15.45
CA ALA A 176 -9.91 -1.84 16.09
C ALA A 176 -9.12 -2.70 17.09
N ARG A 177 -7.78 -2.74 16.97
CA ARG A 177 -6.88 -3.48 17.88
C ARG A 177 -6.57 -2.73 19.17
N VAL A 178 -6.79 -1.43 19.22
CA VAL A 178 -6.53 -0.64 20.43
C VAL A 178 -7.71 -0.82 21.38
N PRO A 179 -7.49 -1.28 22.62
CA PRO A 179 -8.55 -1.33 23.62
C PRO A 179 -9.21 0.05 23.76
N ARG A 180 -10.52 0.09 23.69
CA ARG A 180 -11.26 1.31 24.02
C ARG A 180 -11.19 1.51 25.54
N PRO A 181 -10.92 2.74 26.01
CA PRO A 181 -10.92 3.03 27.44
C PRO A 181 -12.27 2.78 28.10
#